data_ec4590b2b7a5958eef81ee59d3a18c67
#
_entry.id   ec4590b2b7a5958eef81ee59d3a18c67
#
_cell.length_a   1.000
_cell.length_b   1.000
_cell.length_c   1.000
_cell.angle_alpha   90.00
_cell.angle_beta   90.00
_cell.angle_gamma   90.00
#
_symmetry.space_group_name_H-M   'P 1'
#
loop_
_entity.id
_entity.type
_entity.pdbx_description
1 polymer ?
#
loop_
_entity_poly.entity_id
_entity_poly.type
_entity_poly.pdbx_seq_one_letter_code
_entity_poly.pdbx_strand_id
1 'polypeptide(L)'
;FLSISLLILSGELIFLLPYVLARVFRPIFLEVFNLNNLQLGTLFSVYGTVALLSYVYGGVISDRFQPKKLIAISLFCTALGGVVLASYPSYFILKILYGYWGLTTVFLFWGAMIKATRVWGGLYNQGKAFAFLDCGRGLVAASMVSLGVLIFSIFLISDIETSNLIEQK
;
A
#
# COMPACT_ATOMS: atom_id res chain seq x y z
N PHE A 1 10.42 21.11 -4.70
CA PHE A 1 9.84 20.54 -3.47
C PHE A 1 8.51 19.82 -3.73
N LEU A 2 7.54 20.41 -4.41
CA LEU A 2 6.24 19.77 -4.66
C LEU A 2 6.37 18.38 -5.33
N SER A 3 7.27 18.23 -6.27
CA SER A 3 7.45 16.97 -7.00
C SER A 3 7.95 15.82 -6.10
N ILE A 4 8.85 16.09 -5.18
CA ILE A 4 9.35 15.06 -4.25
C ILE A 4 8.31 14.72 -3.19
N SER A 5 7.54 15.69 -2.70
CA SER A 5 6.46 15.45 -1.74
C SER A 5 5.37 14.57 -2.33
N LEU A 6 4.96 14.80 -3.58
CA LEU A 6 4.02 13.96 -4.29
C LEU A 6 4.57 12.53 -4.51
N LEU A 7 5.88 12.43 -4.75
CA LEU A 7 6.55 11.14 -4.92
C LEU A 7 6.60 10.35 -3.61
N ILE A 8 6.88 11.03 -2.49
CA ILE A 8 6.84 10.47 -1.14
C ILE A 8 5.44 9.94 -0.82
N LEU A 9 4.42 10.78 -0.99
CA LEU A 9 3.03 10.41 -0.73
C LEU A 9 2.59 9.22 -1.60
N SER A 10 2.86 9.27 -2.89
CA SER A 10 2.50 8.17 -3.80
C SER A 10 3.25 6.88 -3.44
N GLY A 11 4.52 6.99 -3.03
CA GLY A 11 5.36 5.88 -2.63
C GLY A 11 4.87 5.14 -1.38
N GLU A 12 4.09 5.79 -0.53
CA GLU A 12 3.51 5.16 0.65
C GLU A 12 2.05 4.74 0.42
N LEU A 13 1.25 5.60 -0.23
CA LEU A 13 -0.15 5.32 -0.53
C LEU A 13 -0.35 4.06 -1.38
N ILE A 14 0.59 3.76 -2.29
CA ILE A 14 0.51 2.57 -3.14
C ILE A 14 0.49 1.26 -2.32
N PHE A 15 1.14 1.25 -1.15
CA PHE A 15 1.22 0.08 -0.27
C PHE A 15 0.15 0.05 0.82
N LEU A 16 -0.69 1.09 0.92
CA LEU A 16 -1.72 1.19 1.96
C LEU A 16 -2.66 -0.02 1.95
N LEU A 17 -3.26 -0.32 0.80
CA LEU A 17 -4.22 -1.42 0.66
C LEU A 17 -3.57 -2.80 0.73
N PRO A 18 -2.50 -3.11 -0.03
CA PRO A 18 -1.94 -4.45 -0.03
C PRO A 18 -1.17 -4.82 1.24
N TYR A 19 -0.62 -3.84 1.95
CA TYR A 19 0.29 -4.10 3.06
C TYR A 19 -0.12 -3.49 4.38
N VAL A 20 -0.34 -2.17 4.42
CA VAL A 20 -0.51 -1.44 5.69
C VAL A 20 -1.79 -1.91 6.38
N LEU A 21 -2.89 -2.02 5.63
CA LEU A 21 -4.18 -2.45 6.17
C LEU A 21 -4.08 -3.83 6.83
N ALA A 22 -3.57 -4.81 6.13
CA ALA A 22 -3.48 -6.19 6.62
C ALA A 22 -2.40 -6.42 7.70
N ARG A 23 -1.41 -5.52 7.83
CA ARG A 23 -0.37 -5.62 8.88
C ARG A 23 -0.76 -4.90 10.15
N VAL A 24 -1.24 -3.68 10.03
CA VAL A 24 -1.57 -2.82 11.19
C VAL A 24 -2.85 -3.27 11.86
N PHE A 25 -3.87 -3.55 11.05
CA PHE A 25 -5.18 -4.01 11.54
C PHE A 25 -5.37 -5.51 11.37
N ARG A 26 -4.29 -6.27 11.58
CA ARG A 26 -4.26 -7.73 11.35
C ARG A 26 -5.40 -8.49 12.01
N PRO A 27 -5.71 -8.33 13.32
CA PRO A 27 -6.79 -9.07 13.96
C PRO A 27 -8.13 -8.86 13.26
N ILE A 28 -8.45 -7.59 12.97
CA ILE A 28 -9.70 -7.19 12.32
C ILE A 28 -9.73 -7.73 10.88
N PHE A 29 -8.62 -7.62 10.15
CA PHE A 29 -8.54 -8.14 8.79
C PHE A 29 -8.79 -9.65 8.73
N LEU A 30 -8.23 -10.42 9.69
CA LEU A 30 -8.46 -11.86 9.79
C LEU A 30 -9.92 -12.18 10.10
N GLU A 31 -10.54 -11.44 11.01
CA GLU A 31 -11.93 -11.62 11.40
C GLU A 31 -12.90 -11.29 10.26
N VAL A 32 -12.76 -10.12 9.66
CA VAL A 32 -13.63 -9.62 8.57
C VAL A 32 -13.62 -10.56 7.36
N PHE A 33 -12.47 -11.11 7.00
CA PHE A 33 -12.34 -12.01 5.85
C PHE A 33 -12.38 -13.49 6.22
N ASN A 34 -12.64 -13.84 7.51
CA ASN A 34 -12.63 -15.20 8.03
C ASN A 34 -11.35 -15.98 7.66
N LEU A 35 -10.19 -15.34 7.87
CA LEU A 35 -8.88 -15.90 7.51
C LEU A 35 -8.13 -16.36 8.76
N ASN A 36 -7.34 -17.41 8.61
CA ASN A 36 -6.32 -17.76 9.58
C ASN A 36 -4.94 -17.14 9.20
N ASN A 37 -3.98 -17.21 10.13
CA ASN A 37 -2.65 -16.65 9.92
C ASN A 37 -1.89 -17.27 8.74
N LEU A 38 -2.10 -18.56 8.47
CA LEU A 38 -1.48 -19.25 7.34
C LEU A 38 -2.04 -18.73 6.01
N GLN A 39 -3.35 -18.51 5.96
CA GLN A 39 -4.00 -17.96 4.77
C GLN A 39 -3.53 -16.55 4.47
N LEU A 40 -3.41 -15.68 5.49
CA LEU A 40 -2.84 -14.36 5.32
C LEU A 40 -1.38 -14.42 4.84
N GLY A 41 -0.57 -15.32 5.41
CA GLY A 41 0.79 -15.58 4.94
C GLY A 41 0.84 -16.02 3.48
N THR A 42 -0.13 -16.83 3.04
CA THR A 42 -0.26 -17.24 1.65
C THR A 42 -0.57 -16.06 0.73
N LEU A 43 -1.44 -15.12 1.15
CA LEU A 43 -1.73 -13.90 0.38
C LEU A 43 -0.45 -13.08 0.15
N PHE A 44 0.34 -12.86 1.21
CA PHE A 44 1.62 -12.16 1.10
C PHE A 44 2.65 -12.93 0.25
N SER A 45 2.63 -14.26 0.29
CA SER A 45 3.51 -15.08 -0.55
C SER A 45 3.14 -14.96 -2.04
N VAL A 46 1.86 -14.98 -2.37
CA VAL A 46 1.37 -14.75 -3.75
C VAL A 46 1.79 -13.35 -4.22
N TYR A 47 1.54 -12.32 -3.40
CA TYR A 47 2.01 -10.97 -3.69
C TYR A 47 3.52 -10.94 -3.97
N GLY A 48 4.33 -11.50 -3.07
CA GLY A 48 5.79 -11.49 -3.16
C GLY A 48 6.31 -12.23 -4.40
N THR A 49 5.69 -13.36 -4.75
CA THR A 49 6.08 -14.14 -5.94
C THR A 49 5.81 -13.34 -7.22
N VAL A 50 4.64 -12.74 -7.34
CA VAL A 50 4.31 -11.89 -8.49
C VAL A 50 5.17 -10.64 -8.52
N ALA A 51 5.43 -10.01 -7.37
CA ALA A 51 6.33 -8.87 -7.25
C ALA A 51 7.74 -9.21 -7.71
N LEU A 52 8.28 -10.36 -7.30
CA LEU A 52 9.61 -10.83 -7.73
C LEU A 52 9.72 -10.93 -9.26
N LEU A 53 8.74 -11.57 -9.90
CA LEU A 53 8.69 -11.66 -11.36
C LEU A 53 8.54 -10.28 -12.01
N SER A 54 7.77 -9.41 -11.38
CA SER A 54 7.53 -8.04 -11.84
C SER A 54 8.79 -7.17 -11.83
N TYR A 55 9.72 -7.40 -10.91
CA TYR A 55 11.01 -6.67 -10.88
C TYR A 55 11.82 -6.86 -12.15
N VAL A 56 11.84 -8.09 -12.70
CA VAL A 56 12.64 -8.41 -13.89
C VAL A 56 12.21 -7.57 -15.10
N TYR A 57 10.91 -7.41 -15.29
CA TYR A 57 10.37 -6.71 -16.46
C TYR A 57 10.00 -5.24 -16.20
N GLY A 58 9.75 -4.87 -14.95
CA GLY A 58 9.34 -3.52 -14.56
C GLY A 58 10.38 -2.45 -14.85
N GLY A 59 11.67 -2.79 -14.73
CA GLY A 59 12.79 -1.91 -15.10
C GLY A 59 12.72 -1.49 -16.55
N VAL A 60 12.56 -2.43 -17.47
CA VAL A 60 12.48 -2.19 -18.92
C VAL A 60 11.32 -1.24 -19.27
N ILE A 61 10.17 -1.43 -18.63
CA ILE A 61 8.99 -0.58 -18.85
C ILE A 61 9.22 0.83 -18.31
N SER A 62 9.78 0.94 -17.11
CA SER A 62 10.06 2.24 -16.51
C SER A 62 11.06 3.07 -17.34
N ASP A 63 11.98 2.41 -18.07
CA ASP A 63 12.92 3.10 -18.95
C ASP A 63 12.25 3.66 -20.21
N ARG A 64 11.27 2.96 -20.74
CA ARG A 64 10.57 3.36 -21.99
C ARG A 64 9.51 4.43 -21.80
N PHE A 65 8.85 4.46 -20.64
CA PHE A 65 7.73 5.35 -20.40
C PHE A 65 8.07 6.49 -19.44
N GLN A 66 7.25 7.54 -19.46
CA GLN A 66 7.38 8.66 -18.54
C GLN A 66 6.97 8.24 -17.12
N PRO A 67 7.80 8.48 -16.08
CA PRO A 67 7.52 8.06 -14.71
C PRO A 67 6.17 8.56 -14.18
N LYS A 68 5.80 9.80 -14.50
CA LYS A 68 4.51 10.39 -14.07
C LYS A 68 3.30 9.57 -14.50
N LYS A 69 3.31 9.10 -15.78
CA LYS A 69 2.19 8.30 -16.31
C LYS A 69 2.14 6.93 -15.67
N LEU A 70 3.28 6.28 -15.50
CA LEU A 70 3.34 4.96 -14.87
C LEU A 70 2.89 5.00 -13.41
N ILE A 71 3.33 6.00 -12.64
CA ILE A 71 2.92 6.21 -11.26
C ILE A 71 1.40 6.43 -11.18
N ALA A 72 0.84 7.31 -12.02
CA ALA A 72 -0.59 7.59 -12.02
C ALA A 72 -1.42 6.35 -12.39
N ILE A 73 -1.04 5.62 -13.44
CA ILE A 73 -1.71 4.38 -13.85
C ILE A 73 -1.62 3.32 -12.75
N SER A 74 -0.45 3.17 -12.13
CA SER A 74 -0.24 2.21 -11.06
C SER A 74 -1.13 2.50 -9.84
N LEU A 75 -1.17 3.76 -9.38
CA LEU A 75 -2.04 4.18 -8.28
C LEU A 75 -3.52 3.92 -8.62
N PHE A 76 -3.94 4.29 -9.82
CA PHE A 76 -5.31 4.05 -10.27
C PHE A 76 -5.65 2.55 -10.30
N CYS A 77 -4.80 1.73 -10.90
CA CYS A 77 -4.99 0.28 -10.93
C CYS A 77 -5.00 -0.33 -9.51
N THR A 78 -4.11 0.10 -8.63
CA THR A 78 -4.09 -0.38 -7.25
C THR A 78 -5.35 0.00 -6.50
N ALA A 79 -5.87 1.21 -6.71
CA ALA A 79 -7.14 1.67 -6.14
C ALA A 79 -8.34 0.87 -6.63
N LEU A 80 -8.39 0.45 -7.91
CA LEU A 80 -9.40 -0.46 -8.42
C LEU A 80 -9.42 -1.79 -7.66
N GLY A 81 -8.26 -2.31 -7.29
CA GLY A 81 -8.17 -3.48 -6.39
C GLY A 81 -8.81 -3.22 -5.03
N GLY A 82 -8.76 -1.99 -4.54
CA GLY A 82 -9.45 -1.59 -3.30
C GLY A 82 -10.97 -1.71 -3.39
N VAL A 83 -11.56 -1.42 -4.57
CA VAL A 83 -13.01 -1.62 -4.80
C VAL A 83 -13.35 -3.10 -4.69
N VAL A 84 -12.51 -3.98 -5.25
CA VAL A 84 -12.69 -5.43 -5.11
C VAL A 84 -12.57 -5.87 -3.65
N LEU A 85 -11.59 -5.33 -2.90
CA LEU A 85 -11.45 -5.64 -1.47
C LEU A 85 -12.69 -5.24 -0.69
N ALA A 86 -13.28 -4.07 -0.98
CA ALA A 86 -14.47 -3.54 -0.32
C ALA A 86 -15.74 -4.38 -0.56
N SER A 87 -15.75 -5.26 -1.55
CA SER A 87 -16.85 -6.21 -1.79
C SER A 87 -16.77 -7.47 -0.91
N TYR A 88 -15.87 -7.53 0.05
CA TYR A 88 -15.63 -8.68 0.93
C TYR A 88 -15.43 -10.00 0.17
N PRO A 89 -14.45 -10.07 -0.72
CA PRO A 89 -14.30 -11.20 -1.61
C PRO A 89 -13.87 -12.47 -0.86
N SER A 90 -14.16 -13.63 -1.47
CA SER A 90 -13.71 -14.92 -0.96
C SER A 90 -12.17 -15.03 -0.93
N TYR A 91 -11.65 -15.98 -0.12
CA TYR A 91 -10.21 -16.24 -0.03
C TYR A 91 -9.52 -16.46 -1.38
N PHE A 92 -10.21 -17.15 -2.31
CA PHE A 92 -9.67 -17.38 -3.64
C PHE A 92 -9.50 -16.07 -4.43
N ILE A 93 -10.49 -15.19 -4.38
CA ILE A 93 -10.42 -13.86 -5.03
C ILE A 93 -9.37 -13.00 -4.36
N LEU A 94 -9.23 -13.06 -3.02
CA LEU A 94 -8.15 -12.37 -2.30
C LEU A 94 -6.76 -12.79 -2.80
N LYS A 95 -6.51 -14.07 -3.08
CA LYS A 95 -5.24 -14.52 -3.66
C LYS A 95 -4.97 -13.87 -5.01
N ILE A 96 -5.97 -13.82 -5.88
CA ILE A 96 -5.85 -13.16 -7.19
C ILE A 96 -5.59 -11.66 -7.01
N LEU A 97 -6.30 -11.01 -6.10
CA LEU A 97 -6.16 -9.60 -5.79
C LEU A 97 -4.75 -9.26 -5.27
N TYR A 98 -4.19 -10.07 -4.39
CA TYR A 98 -2.83 -9.89 -3.89
C TYR A 98 -1.79 -10.10 -5.00
N GLY A 99 -1.99 -11.07 -5.89
CA GLY A 99 -1.18 -11.22 -7.10
C GLY A 99 -1.28 -9.99 -8.02
N TYR A 100 -2.48 -9.49 -8.24
CA TYR A 100 -2.72 -8.26 -9.00
C TYR A 100 -2.00 -7.04 -8.39
N TRP A 101 -2.05 -6.88 -7.07
CA TRP A 101 -1.31 -5.81 -6.38
C TRP A 101 0.21 -6.00 -6.47
N GLY A 102 0.72 -7.23 -6.44
CA GLY A 102 2.14 -7.51 -6.69
C GLY A 102 2.59 -7.00 -8.06
N LEU A 103 1.72 -7.11 -9.05
CA LEU A 103 1.99 -6.58 -10.39
C LEU A 103 1.86 -5.05 -10.43
N THR A 104 0.79 -4.47 -9.95
CA THR A 104 0.56 -3.02 -10.07
C THR A 104 1.59 -2.21 -9.28
N THR A 105 1.95 -2.65 -8.07
CA THR A 105 2.87 -1.92 -7.19
C THR A 105 4.33 -2.07 -7.58
N VAL A 106 4.74 -3.18 -8.18
CA VAL A 106 6.14 -3.42 -8.50
C VAL A 106 6.43 -3.20 -9.98
N PHE A 107 5.66 -3.83 -10.87
CA PHE A 107 5.88 -3.74 -12.31
C PHE A 107 5.70 -2.32 -12.86
N LEU A 108 4.63 -1.62 -12.45
CA LEU A 108 4.32 -0.28 -12.94
C LEU A 108 4.94 0.82 -12.09
N PHE A 109 4.91 0.68 -10.75
CA PHE A 109 5.21 1.78 -9.85
C PHE A 109 6.69 1.85 -9.48
N TRP A 110 7.27 0.74 -9.02
CA TRP A 110 8.58 0.77 -8.35
C TRP A 110 9.70 1.33 -9.22
N GLY A 111 9.84 0.82 -10.44
CA GLY A 111 10.84 1.32 -11.38
C GLY A 111 10.64 2.79 -11.76
N ALA A 112 9.37 3.19 -11.92
CA ALA A 112 9.02 4.58 -12.23
C ALA A 112 9.35 5.53 -11.08
N MET A 113 9.10 5.12 -9.82
CA MET A 113 9.46 5.89 -8.63
C MET A 113 10.98 6.08 -8.52
N ILE A 114 11.76 5.01 -8.70
CA ILE A 114 13.23 5.10 -8.69
C ILE A 114 13.73 6.06 -9.78
N LYS A 115 13.21 5.92 -11.01
CA LYS A 115 13.57 6.82 -12.11
C LYS A 115 13.22 8.28 -11.83
N ALA A 116 12.02 8.53 -11.30
CA ALA A 116 11.58 9.87 -10.92
C ALA A 116 12.48 10.49 -9.84
N THR A 117 12.87 9.70 -8.83
CA THR A 117 13.78 10.13 -7.77
C THR A 117 15.17 10.48 -8.30
N ARG A 118 15.71 9.67 -9.21
CA ARG A 118 16.99 9.94 -9.88
C ARG A 118 16.96 11.24 -10.69
N VAL A 119 15.88 11.44 -11.46
CA VAL A 119 15.70 12.66 -12.25
C VAL A 119 15.59 13.89 -11.34
N TRP A 120 14.91 13.78 -10.21
CA TRP A 120 14.78 14.87 -9.23
C TRP A 120 16.12 15.21 -8.57
N GLY A 121 16.92 14.19 -8.20
CA GLY A 121 18.23 14.37 -7.57
C GLY A 121 19.32 14.88 -8.52
N GLY A 122 19.12 14.74 -9.82
CA GLY A 122 20.11 15.07 -10.85
C GLY A 122 21.40 14.23 -10.72
N LEU A 123 22.46 14.69 -11.36
CA LEU A 123 23.72 13.92 -11.44
C LEU A 123 24.48 13.87 -10.10
N TYR A 124 24.39 14.92 -9.27
CA TYR A 124 25.26 15.08 -8.10
C TYR A 124 24.57 14.85 -6.76
N ASN A 125 23.24 14.83 -6.69
CA ASN A 125 22.50 14.75 -5.44
C ASN A 125 21.60 13.50 -5.32
N GLN A 126 21.91 12.43 -6.00
CA GLN A 126 21.07 11.21 -5.99
C GLN A 126 20.95 10.63 -4.60
N GLY A 127 22.04 10.51 -3.83
CA GLY A 127 22.00 10.02 -2.46
C GLY A 127 21.07 10.84 -1.56
N LYS A 128 21.12 12.18 -1.66
CA LYS A 128 20.18 13.05 -0.94
C LYS A 128 18.74 12.86 -1.38
N ALA A 129 18.49 12.66 -2.68
CA ALA A 129 17.15 12.45 -3.21
C ALA A 129 16.51 11.17 -2.65
N PHE A 130 17.25 10.06 -2.63
CA PHE A 130 16.79 8.82 -2.03
C PHE A 130 16.62 8.92 -0.51
N ALA A 131 17.54 9.61 0.18
CA ALA A 131 17.41 9.85 1.61
C ALA A 131 16.12 10.65 1.94
N PHE A 132 15.81 11.70 1.16
CA PHE A 132 14.55 12.44 1.31
C PHE A 132 13.32 11.59 1.00
N LEU A 133 13.38 10.75 -0.04
CA LEU A 133 12.30 9.85 -0.38
C LEU A 133 12.02 8.88 0.76
N ASP A 134 13.03 8.17 1.25
CA ASP A 134 12.84 7.11 2.25
C ASP A 134 12.49 7.67 3.62
N CYS A 135 13.14 8.75 4.05
CA CYS A 135 12.78 9.45 5.28
C CYS A 135 11.34 9.98 5.23
N GLY A 136 10.98 10.63 4.11
CA GLY A 136 9.63 11.15 3.91
C GLY A 136 8.57 10.05 3.91
N ARG A 137 8.82 8.93 3.26
CA ARG A 137 7.93 7.76 3.26
C ARG A 137 7.75 7.21 4.67
N GLY A 138 8.84 7.06 5.43
CA GLY A 138 8.76 6.62 6.83
C GLY A 138 7.91 7.53 7.70
N LEU A 139 8.03 8.87 7.54
CA LEU A 139 7.19 9.84 8.25
C LEU A 139 5.71 9.73 7.85
N VAL A 140 5.43 9.61 6.56
CA VAL A 140 4.05 9.43 6.05
C VAL A 140 3.45 8.13 6.58
N ALA A 141 4.20 7.02 6.52
CA ALA A 141 3.76 5.73 7.07
C ALA A 141 3.42 5.82 8.55
N ALA A 142 4.31 6.38 9.36
CA ALA A 142 4.09 6.56 10.79
C ALA A 142 2.85 7.42 11.08
N SER A 143 2.69 8.52 10.34
CA SER A 143 1.53 9.41 10.49
C SER A 143 0.22 8.72 10.11
N MET A 144 0.19 7.99 9.01
CA MET A 144 -1.00 7.27 8.53
C MET A 144 -1.41 6.15 9.50
N VAL A 145 -0.44 5.38 10.00
CA VAL A 145 -0.71 4.33 10.97
C VAL A 145 -1.23 4.92 12.27
N SER A 146 -0.61 5.99 12.79
CA SER A 146 -1.04 6.66 14.02
C SER A 146 -2.45 7.23 13.89
N LEU A 147 -2.76 7.89 12.76
CA LEU A 147 -4.12 8.38 12.48
C LEU A 147 -5.13 7.24 12.37
N GLY A 148 -4.77 6.15 11.71
CA GLY A 148 -5.63 4.98 11.58
C GLY A 148 -5.95 4.34 12.93
N VAL A 149 -4.96 4.18 13.80
CA VAL A 149 -5.15 3.67 15.17
C VAL A 149 -6.02 4.63 16.01
N LEU A 150 -5.78 5.94 15.89
CA LEU A 150 -6.56 6.95 16.61
C LEU A 150 -8.03 6.94 16.18
N ILE A 151 -8.30 6.92 14.88
CA ILE A 151 -9.67 6.82 14.35
C ILE A 151 -10.35 5.55 14.88
N PHE A 152 -9.64 4.41 14.80
CA PHE A 152 -10.18 3.14 15.26
C PHE A 152 -10.48 3.13 16.77
N SER A 153 -9.61 3.74 17.59
CA SER A 153 -9.84 3.83 19.05
C SER A 153 -11.08 4.65 19.40
N ILE A 154 -11.36 5.72 18.64
CA ILE A 154 -12.56 6.54 18.83
C ILE A 154 -13.84 5.71 18.57
N PHE A 155 -13.86 4.93 17.48
CA PHE A 155 -15.01 4.06 17.17
C PHE A 155 -15.23 2.97 18.21
N LEU A 156 -14.15 2.33 18.69
CA LEU A 156 -14.24 1.32 19.76
C LEU A 156 -14.81 1.88 21.06
N ILE A 157 -14.38 3.08 21.47
CA ILE A 157 -14.89 3.72 22.70
C ILE A 157 -16.39 4.03 22.54
N SER A 158 -16.80 4.53 21.38
CA SER A 158 -18.20 4.81 21.07
C SER A 158 -19.09 3.55 21.13
N ASP A 159 -18.61 2.41 20.64
CA ASP A 159 -19.34 1.14 20.68
C ASP A 159 -19.48 0.61 22.12
N ILE A 160 -18.43 0.73 22.94
CA ILE A 160 -18.44 0.33 24.36
C ILE A 160 -19.43 1.21 25.17
N GLU A 161 -19.42 2.51 24.96
CA GLU A 161 -20.37 3.41 25.63
C GLU A 161 -21.82 3.09 25.24
N THR A 162 -22.07 2.80 23.96
CA THR A 162 -23.41 2.45 23.47
C THR A 162 -23.90 1.12 24.06
N SER A 163 -23.03 0.12 24.14
CA SER A 163 -23.39 -1.19 24.75
C SER A 163 -23.69 -1.08 26.24
N ASN A 164 -22.91 -0.29 27.00
CA ASN A 164 -23.13 -0.06 28.42
C ASN A 164 -24.45 0.67 28.69
N LEU A 165 -24.90 1.56 27.83
CA LEU A 165 -26.17 2.27 27.92
C LEU A 165 -27.39 1.35 27.64
N ILE A 166 -27.18 0.30 26.83
CA ILE A 166 -28.21 -0.70 26.52
C ILE A 166 -28.39 -1.69 27.67
N GLU A 167 -27.29 -2.09 28.33
CA GLU A 167 -27.34 -3.00 29.48
C GLU A 167 -27.91 -2.36 30.76
N GLN A 168 -27.95 -1.03 30.86
CA GLN A 168 -28.52 -0.29 31.99
C GLN A 168 -30.04 -0.02 31.89
N LYS A 169 -30.69 -0.43 30.80
CA LYS A 169 -32.15 -0.32 30.59
C LYS A 169 -32.85 -1.67 30.69
#